data_9900c762ad54f0ce9fe2f73f0a1d34e1
#
_entry.id   9900c762ad54f0ce9fe2f73f0a1d34e1
#
_cell.length_a   1.000
_cell.length_b   1.000
_cell.length_c   1.000
_cell.angle_alpha   90.00
_cell.angle_beta   90.00
_cell.angle_gamma   90.00
#
_symmetry.space_group_name_H-M   'P 1'
#
loop_
_entity.id
_entity.type
_entity.pdbx_description
1 polymer ?
#
loop_
_entity_poly.entity_id
_entity_poly.type
_entity_poly.pdbx_seq_one_letter_code
_entity_poly.pdbx_strand_id
1 'polypeptide(L)'
;AFSAIGEGIPPLDTVSPAQARALAKRSAITDGHRQLAAKLYGVKINAKDTVKDAMLQSSIIEGRVLGLIKNASVINQDFKDGLYRVEMELKIDREKWLELFAY
;
A
#
# COMPACT_ATOMS: atom_id res chain seq x y z
N ALA A 1 13.28 2.91 -2.27
CA ALA A 1 12.19 2.15 -1.66
C ALA A 1 11.15 3.09 -1.04
N PHE A 2 9.90 2.67 -1.06
CA PHE A 2 8.81 3.38 -0.40
C PHE A 2 8.39 2.58 0.82
N SER A 3 8.17 3.26 1.94
CA SER A 3 7.64 2.60 3.13
C SER A 3 6.50 3.43 3.71
N ALA A 4 5.62 2.76 4.42
CA ALA A 4 4.49 3.39 5.08
C ALA A 4 4.06 2.56 6.29
N ILE A 5 3.44 3.23 7.25
CA ILE A 5 2.88 2.58 8.42
C ILE A 5 1.37 2.63 8.30
N GLY A 6 0.74 1.46 8.32
CA GLY A 6 -0.70 1.32 8.38
C GLY A 6 -1.14 0.96 9.76
N GLU A 7 -2.27 1.49 10.18
CA GLU A 7 -2.82 1.26 11.50
C GLU A 7 -4.29 0.85 11.41
N GLY A 8 -4.71 -0.07 12.27
CA GLY A 8 -6.08 -0.53 12.31
C GLY A 8 -6.52 -0.91 13.71
N ILE A 9 -7.79 -0.71 13.98
CA ILE A 9 -8.43 -1.11 15.23
C ILE A 9 -9.50 -2.16 14.93
N PRO A 10 -9.80 -3.08 15.87
CA PRO A 10 -10.87 -4.03 15.64
C PRO A 10 -12.23 -3.34 15.69
N PRO A 11 -13.21 -3.84 14.92
CA PRO A 11 -14.58 -3.37 15.04
C PRO A 11 -15.16 -3.73 16.41
N LEU A 12 -16.22 -3.02 16.79
CA LEU A 12 -16.84 -3.18 18.13
C LEU A 12 -17.57 -4.51 18.31
N ASP A 13 -17.98 -5.15 17.22
CA ASP A 13 -18.85 -6.32 17.24
C ASP A 13 -18.08 -7.64 17.02
N THR A 14 -16.83 -7.70 17.44
CA THR A 14 -16.05 -8.93 17.34
C THR A 14 -16.49 -9.96 18.38
N VAL A 15 -16.45 -11.26 17.99
CA VAL A 15 -16.92 -12.37 18.84
C VAL A 15 -15.78 -13.03 19.62
N SER A 16 -14.52 -12.74 19.29
CA SER A 16 -13.37 -13.33 19.99
C SER A 16 -12.15 -12.42 19.86
N PRO A 17 -11.17 -12.54 20.80
CA PRO A 17 -9.89 -11.82 20.69
C PRO A 17 -9.16 -12.14 19.40
N ALA A 18 -9.20 -13.39 18.95
CA ALA A 18 -8.55 -13.79 17.69
C ALA A 18 -9.19 -13.10 16.49
N GLN A 19 -10.51 -13.01 16.45
CA GLN A 19 -11.23 -12.31 15.39
C GLN A 19 -10.92 -10.81 15.43
N ALA A 20 -10.90 -10.21 16.62
CA ALA A 20 -10.58 -8.79 16.78
C ALA A 20 -9.20 -8.48 16.21
N ARG A 21 -8.20 -9.30 16.54
CA ARG A 21 -6.83 -9.14 16.04
C ARG A 21 -6.75 -9.29 14.52
N ALA A 22 -7.42 -10.31 13.97
CA ALA A 22 -7.40 -10.57 12.53
C ALA A 22 -8.02 -9.42 11.73
N LEU A 23 -9.14 -8.87 12.21
CA LEU A 23 -9.81 -7.75 11.56
C LEU A 23 -9.01 -6.45 11.70
N ALA A 24 -8.37 -6.23 12.85
CA ALA A 24 -7.49 -5.09 13.06
C ALA A 24 -6.28 -5.15 12.11
N LYS A 25 -5.69 -6.33 11.93
CA LYS A 25 -4.59 -6.55 10.99
C LYS A 25 -5.01 -6.24 9.56
N ARG A 26 -6.19 -6.71 9.15
CA ARG A 26 -6.72 -6.46 7.81
C ARG A 26 -6.89 -4.96 7.55
N SER A 27 -7.45 -4.25 8.54
CA SER A 27 -7.61 -2.79 8.46
C SER A 27 -6.26 -2.08 8.37
N ALA A 28 -5.27 -2.54 9.16
CA ALA A 28 -3.93 -1.98 9.14
C ALA A 28 -3.25 -2.16 7.78
N ILE A 29 -3.37 -3.34 7.17
CA ILE A 29 -2.81 -3.61 5.85
C ILE A 29 -3.49 -2.75 4.77
N THR A 30 -4.80 -2.62 4.83
CA THR A 30 -5.55 -1.75 3.91
C THR A 30 -5.09 -0.30 4.04
N ASP A 31 -4.91 0.19 5.27
CA ASP A 31 -4.39 1.52 5.52
C ASP A 31 -2.96 1.68 5.00
N GLY A 32 -2.11 0.67 5.21
CA GLY A 32 -0.75 0.65 4.69
C GLY A 32 -0.69 0.75 3.16
N HIS A 33 -1.53 0.00 2.47
CA HIS A 33 -1.65 0.07 1.01
C HIS A 33 -2.05 1.48 0.56
N ARG A 34 -3.01 2.09 1.25
CA ARG A 34 -3.47 3.44 0.96
C ARG A 34 -2.35 4.47 1.14
N GLN A 35 -1.57 4.33 2.22
CA GLN A 35 -0.45 5.23 2.50
C GLN A 35 0.67 5.09 1.46
N LEU A 36 0.98 3.86 1.05
CA LEU A 36 1.95 3.60 -0.02
C LEU A 36 1.47 4.19 -1.35
N ALA A 37 0.19 4.00 -1.65
CA ALA A 37 -0.41 4.55 -2.87
C ALA A 37 -0.27 6.06 -2.92
N ALA A 38 -0.58 6.74 -1.81
CA ALA A 38 -0.48 8.19 -1.74
C ALA A 38 0.95 8.67 -2.02
N LYS A 39 1.95 7.97 -1.52
CA LYS A 39 3.37 8.31 -1.77
C LYS A 39 3.75 8.07 -3.22
N LEU A 40 3.35 6.92 -3.77
CA LEU A 40 3.72 6.54 -5.14
C LEU A 40 3.05 7.44 -6.19
N TYR A 41 1.79 7.80 -5.99
CA TYR A 41 1.02 8.59 -6.95
C TYR A 41 1.62 9.97 -7.21
N GLY A 42 2.30 10.54 -6.22
CA GLY A 42 2.92 11.85 -6.35
C GLY A 42 4.30 11.85 -7.00
N VAL A 43 4.86 10.67 -7.29
CA VAL A 43 6.20 10.58 -7.90
C VAL A 43 6.11 11.04 -9.36
N LYS A 44 7.03 11.92 -9.76
CA LYS A 44 7.10 12.39 -11.15
C LYS A 44 7.76 11.35 -12.04
N ILE A 45 7.16 11.11 -13.20
CA ILE A 45 7.73 10.23 -14.23
C ILE A 45 8.41 11.01 -15.33
N ASN A 46 8.05 12.30 -15.47
CA ASN A 46 8.72 13.24 -16.36
C ASN A 46 8.47 14.66 -15.85
N ALA A 47 8.84 15.67 -16.64
CA ALA A 47 8.72 17.09 -16.23
C ALA A 47 7.28 17.54 -15.97
N LYS A 48 6.30 16.86 -16.55
CA LYS A 48 4.88 17.28 -16.50
C LYS A 48 3.99 16.32 -15.74
N ASP A 49 4.28 15.01 -15.80
CA ASP A 49 3.37 13.98 -15.34
C ASP A 49 3.87 13.27 -14.10
N THR A 50 2.93 12.96 -13.20
CA THR A 50 3.14 12.07 -12.06
C THR A 50 2.63 10.68 -12.41
N VAL A 51 2.89 9.72 -11.52
CA VAL A 51 2.32 8.38 -11.62
C VAL A 51 0.80 8.43 -11.70
N LYS A 52 0.17 9.30 -10.90
CA LYS A 52 -1.29 9.48 -10.92
C LYS A 52 -1.79 9.91 -12.29
N ASP A 53 -1.09 10.85 -12.93
CA ASP A 53 -1.45 11.31 -14.28
C ASP A 53 -1.41 10.17 -15.28
N ALA A 54 -0.36 9.35 -15.23
CA ALA A 54 -0.23 8.20 -16.12
C ALA A 54 -1.34 7.18 -15.91
N MET A 55 -1.73 6.96 -14.65
CA MET A 55 -2.84 6.05 -14.32
C MET A 55 -4.17 6.54 -14.89
N LEU A 56 -4.40 7.85 -14.86
CA LEU A 56 -5.62 8.43 -15.41
C LEU A 56 -5.67 8.35 -16.93
N GLN A 57 -4.52 8.29 -17.58
CA GLN A 57 -4.41 8.20 -19.03
C GLN A 57 -4.44 6.77 -19.56
N SER A 58 -4.10 5.78 -18.73
CA SER A 58 -3.98 4.38 -19.17
C SER A 58 -4.44 3.41 -18.09
N SER A 59 -5.49 2.65 -18.40
CA SER A 59 -5.98 1.60 -17.51
C SER A 59 -4.98 0.45 -17.33
N ILE A 60 -4.10 0.26 -18.30
CA ILE A 60 -3.03 -0.75 -18.22
C ILE A 60 -2.01 -0.34 -17.16
N ILE A 61 -1.57 0.91 -17.21
CA ILE A 61 -0.65 1.45 -16.19
C ILE A 61 -1.31 1.44 -14.82
N GLU A 62 -2.57 1.84 -14.73
CA GLU A 62 -3.32 1.79 -13.48
C GLU A 62 -3.31 0.38 -12.89
N GLY A 63 -3.62 -0.64 -13.70
CA GLY A 63 -3.61 -2.02 -13.24
C GLY A 63 -2.24 -2.48 -12.76
N ARG A 64 -1.17 -2.09 -13.45
CA ARG A 64 0.21 -2.43 -13.06
C ARG A 64 0.60 -1.78 -11.73
N VAL A 65 0.26 -0.51 -11.55
CA VAL A 65 0.56 0.24 -10.32
C VAL A 65 -0.21 -0.34 -9.14
N LEU A 66 -1.50 -0.61 -9.31
CA LEU A 66 -2.32 -1.19 -8.25
C LEU A 66 -1.84 -2.60 -7.87
N GLY A 67 -1.44 -3.41 -8.85
CA GLY A 67 -0.86 -4.72 -8.62
C GLY A 67 0.45 -4.66 -7.85
N LEU A 68 1.30 -3.67 -8.16
CA LEU A 68 2.55 -3.46 -7.45
C LEU A 68 2.30 -3.11 -5.97
N ILE A 69 1.37 -2.23 -5.71
CA ILE A 69 1.01 -1.83 -4.34
C ILE A 69 0.48 -3.02 -3.55
N LYS A 70 -0.38 -3.84 -4.16
CA LYS A 70 -0.92 -5.04 -3.54
C LYS A 70 0.16 -6.03 -3.09
N ASN A 71 1.28 -6.07 -3.80
CA ASN A 71 2.38 -6.97 -3.52
C ASN A 71 3.43 -6.39 -2.56
N ALA A 72 3.17 -5.24 -1.96
CA ALA A 72 4.05 -4.66 -0.97
C ALA A 72 4.22 -5.61 0.22
N SER A 73 5.43 -5.66 0.76
CA SER A 73 5.79 -6.56 1.87
C SER A 73 5.49 -5.94 3.22
N VAL A 74 4.96 -6.74 4.13
CA VAL A 74 4.90 -6.37 5.54
C VAL A 74 6.24 -6.73 6.16
N ILE A 75 7.02 -5.72 6.57
CA ILE A 75 8.37 -5.93 7.11
C ILE A 75 8.39 -5.88 8.64
N ASN A 76 7.35 -5.35 9.25
CA ASN A 76 7.22 -5.31 10.70
C ASN A 76 5.75 -5.18 11.07
N GLN A 77 5.37 -5.77 12.21
CA GLN A 77 3.98 -5.68 12.67
C GLN A 77 3.91 -5.90 14.18
N ASP A 78 2.96 -5.22 14.83
CA ASP A 78 2.66 -5.46 16.23
C ASP A 78 1.19 -5.12 16.53
N PHE A 79 0.68 -5.71 17.58
CA PHE A 79 -0.66 -5.44 18.08
C PHE A 79 -0.56 -5.13 19.57
N LYS A 80 -0.81 -3.87 19.92
CA LYS A 80 -0.64 -3.39 21.28
C LYS A 80 -1.74 -2.39 21.61
N ASP A 81 -2.34 -2.56 22.81
CA ASP A 81 -3.37 -1.65 23.32
C ASP A 81 -4.54 -1.46 22.35
N GLY A 82 -4.93 -2.55 21.66
CA GLY A 82 -6.04 -2.50 20.72
C GLY A 82 -5.71 -1.89 19.36
N LEU A 83 -4.46 -1.50 19.13
CA LEU A 83 -4.04 -0.95 17.86
C LEU A 83 -3.11 -1.93 17.13
N TYR A 84 -3.49 -2.34 15.93
CA TYR A 84 -2.62 -3.12 15.04
C TYR A 84 -1.85 -2.16 14.15
N ARG A 85 -0.53 -2.33 14.12
CA ARG A 85 0.36 -1.49 13.30
C ARG A 85 1.18 -2.40 12.39
N VAL A 86 1.23 -2.05 11.11
CA VAL A 86 2.07 -2.73 10.12
C VAL A 86 3.00 -1.71 9.48
N GLU A 87 4.25 -2.10 9.31
CA GLU A 87 5.19 -1.35 8.48
C GLU A 87 5.30 -2.09 7.17
N MET A 88 5.00 -1.41 6.08
CA MET A 88 5.01 -1.98 4.75
C MET A 88 6.06 -1.32 3.88
N GLU A 89 6.68 -2.10 3.02
CA GLU A 89 7.72 -1.62 2.13
C GLU A 89 7.43 -2.06 0.70
N LEU A 90 7.67 -1.14 -0.21
CA LEU A 90 7.57 -1.38 -1.64
C LEU A 90 8.93 -1.06 -2.27
N LYS A 91 9.58 -2.10 -2.78
CA LYS A 91 10.88 -1.96 -3.45
C LYS A 91 10.65 -1.89 -4.96
N ILE A 92 11.07 -0.78 -5.54
CA ILE A 92 10.98 -0.59 -6.97
C ILE A 92 12.38 -0.24 -7.47
N ASP A 93 13.00 -1.15 -8.22
CA ASP A 93 14.25 -0.86 -8.88
C ASP A 93 13.99 -0.18 -10.22
N ARG A 94 15.06 0.23 -10.90
CA ARG A 94 14.96 0.92 -12.18
C ARG A 94 14.26 0.09 -13.23
N GLU A 95 14.55 -1.20 -13.29
CA GLU A 95 13.95 -2.12 -14.26
C GLU A 95 12.45 -2.25 -14.06
N LYS A 96 12.01 -2.43 -12.80
CA LYS A 96 10.60 -2.49 -12.46
C LYS A 96 9.90 -1.18 -12.78
N TRP A 97 10.55 -0.07 -12.51
CA TRP A 97 10.03 1.26 -12.82
C TRP A 97 9.77 1.42 -14.31
N LEU A 98 10.73 1.00 -15.14
CA LEU A 98 10.57 1.06 -16.59
C LEU A 98 9.45 0.14 -17.10
N GLU A 99 9.30 -1.05 -16.50
CA GLU A 99 8.24 -1.98 -16.85
C GLU A 99 6.84 -1.42 -16.58
N LEU A 100 6.68 -0.64 -15.50
CA LEU A 100 5.39 -0.05 -15.14
C LEU A 100 4.84 0.85 -16.24
N PHE A 101 5.71 1.58 -16.93
CA PHE A 101 5.33 2.59 -17.91
C PHE A 101 5.61 2.19 -19.36
N ALA A 102 6.06 0.96 -19.59
CA ALA A 102 6.26 0.43 -20.94
C ALA A 102 4.95 -0.01 -21.57
N TYR A 103 4.87 0.17 -22.89
CA TYR A 103 3.73 -0.28 -23.68
C TYR A 103 4.11 -1.46 -24.55
#